data_58cdf489776bb002a691beb80d35bbbc
#
_entry.id   58cdf489776bb002a691beb80d35bbbc
#
_cell.length_a   1.000
_cell.length_b   1.000
_cell.length_c   1.000
_cell.angle_alpha   90.00
_cell.angle_beta   90.00
_cell.angle_gamma   90.00
#
_symmetry.space_group_name_H-M   'P 1'
#
loop_
_entity.id
_entity.type
_entity.pdbx_description
1 polymer ?
#
loop_
_entity_poly.entity_id
_entity_poly.type
_entity_poly.pdbx_seq_one_letter_code
_entity_poly.pdbx_strand_id
1 'polypeptide(L)'
;MHYLMQNIDRYLMSCRELTAFCSHNGWIDTSTLEYDIIEQNDHHVIAFVQFEEIILEGADCVAERILCEGRLRLTLDRYGQVERAELL
;
A
#
# COMPACT_ATOMS: atom_id res chain seq x y z
N MET A 1 -0.16 18.95 -7.98
CA MET A 1 -1.27 18.26 -7.36
C MET A 1 -1.53 16.90 -7.94
N HIS A 2 -1.73 16.80 -9.24
CA HIS A 2 -1.91 15.49 -9.86
C HIS A 2 -0.67 14.61 -9.73
N TYR A 3 0.50 15.22 -9.72
CA TYR A 3 1.75 14.47 -9.62
C TYR A 3 1.90 13.74 -8.30
N LEU A 4 1.45 14.35 -7.19
CA LEU A 4 1.57 13.72 -5.88
C LEU A 4 0.75 12.43 -5.83
N MET A 5 -0.50 12.47 -6.29
CA MET A 5 -1.36 11.29 -6.29
C MET A 5 -0.80 10.19 -7.18
N GLN A 6 -0.27 10.55 -8.35
CA GLN A 6 0.36 9.59 -9.24
C GLN A 6 1.61 8.97 -8.62
N ASN A 7 2.40 9.77 -7.92
CA ASN A 7 3.59 9.29 -7.25
C ASN A 7 3.24 8.31 -6.12
N ILE A 8 2.19 8.60 -5.37
CA ILE A 8 1.71 7.73 -4.31
C ILE A 8 1.19 6.42 -4.90
N ASP A 9 0.35 6.49 -5.94
CA ASP A 9 -0.15 5.31 -6.63
C ASP A 9 1.00 4.40 -7.06
N ARG A 10 1.96 4.99 -7.75
CA ARG A 10 3.08 4.23 -8.29
C ARG A 10 3.90 3.58 -7.19
N TYR A 11 4.12 4.31 -6.11
CA TYR A 11 4.90 3.78 -4.99
C TYR A 11 4.17 2.62 -4.33
N LEU A 12 2.87 2.79 -4.06
CA LEU A 12 2.08 1.77 -3.36
C LEU A 12 1.94 0.48 -4.16
N MET A 13 1.89 0.58 -5.49
CA MET A 13 1.76 -0.60 -6.34
C MET A 13 2.94 -1.56 -6.23
N SER A 14 4.10 -1.09 -5.76
CA SER A 14 5.28 -1.92 -5.57
C SER A 14 5.85 -1.80 -4.17
N CYS A 15 5.05 -1.38 -3.21
CA CYS A 15 5.49 -1.10 -1.85
C CYS A 15 5.62 -2.40 -1.05
N ARG A 16 6.84 -2.71 -0.64
CA ARG A 16 7.10 -3.93 0.15
C ARG A 16 6.50 -3.86 1.53
N GLU A 17 6.38 -2.67 2.09
CA GLU A 17 5.85 -2.47 3.43
C GLU A 17 4.41 -2.94 3.55
N LEU A 18 3.68 -3.05 2.43
CA LEU A 18 2.31 -3.58 2.45
C LEU A 18 2.26 -5.03 2.93
N THR A 19 3.33 -5.79 2.73
CA THR A 19 3.36 -7.19 3.16
C THR A 19 3.26 -7.33 4.68
N ALA A 20 3.61 -6.29 5.43
CA ALA A 20 3.50 -6.30 6.88
C ALA A 20 2.04 -6.32 7.35
N PHE A 21 1.11 -5.91 6.51
CA PHE A 21 -0.32 -5.96 6.82
C PHE A 21 -0.96 -7.31 6.44
N CYS A 22 -0.22 -8.15 5.73
CA CYS A 22 -0.68 -9.48 5.35
C CYS A 22 -0.58 -10.43 6.53
N SER A 23 -1.56 -11.31 6.65
CA SER A 23 -1.64 -12.23 7.79
C SER A 23 -1.03 -13.61 7.52
N HIS A 24 -0.87 -14.00 6.25
CA HIS A 24 -0.51 -15.36 5.89
C HIS A 24 0.59 -15.46 4.82
N ASN A 25 1.33 -14.41 4.59
CA ASN A 25 2.34 -14.38 3.52
C ASN A 25 1.76 -14.69 2.14
N GLY A 26 0.51 -14.32 1.92
CA GLY A 26 -0.13 -14.48 0.63
C GLY A 26 0.34 -13.44 -0.37
N TRP A 27 -0.33 -13.39 -1.49
CA TRP A 27 -0.03 -12.45 -2.55
C TRP A 27 -0.93 -11.23 -2.42
N ILE A 28 -0.36 -10.06 -2.63
CA ILE A 28 -1.16 -8.83 -2.65
C ILE A 28 -1.81 -8.69 -4.02
N ASP A 29 -3.13 -8.60 -4.03
CA ASP A 29 -3.85 -8.30 -5.25
C ASP A 29 -3.88 -6.78 -5.42
N THR A 30 -2.94 -6.27 -6.21
CA THR A 30 -2.79 -4.83 -6.39
C THR A 30 -3.97 -4.20 -7.10
N SER A 31 -4.80 -4.99 -7.80
CA SER A 31 -6.00 -4.47 -8.42
C SER A 31 -7.07 -4.08 -7.39
N THR A 32 -6.96 -4.58 -6.16
CA THR A 32 -7.89 -4.26 -5.08
C THR A 32 -7.36 -3.15 -4.18
N LEU A 33 -6.14 -2.68 -4.43
CA LEU A 33 -5.51 -1.67 -3.58
C LEU A 33 -6.26 -0.35 -3.65
N GLU A 34 -6.67 0.13 -2.49
CA GLU A 34 -7.30 1.43 -2.32
C GLU A 34 -6.61 2.15 -1.18
N TYR A 35 -6.61 3.47 -1.22
CA TYR A 35 -6.05 4.24 -0.14
C TYR A 35 -6.74 5.59 0.00
N ASP A 36 -6.70 6.11 1.22
CA ASP A 36 -7.18 7.45 1.54
C ASP A 36 -6.05 8.23 2.19
N ILE A 37 -5.93 9.49 1.82
CA ILE A 37 -4.97 10.39 2.45
C ILE A 37 -5.63 10.93 3.71
N ILE A 38 -5.07 10.59 4.88
CA ILE A 38 -5.58 11.01 6.17
C ILE A 38 -4.98 12.35 6.56
N GLU A 39 -3.68 12.53 6.28
CA GLU A 39 -2.95 13.72 6.65
C GLU A 39 -1.88 13.99 5.62
N GLN A 40 -1.62 15.25 5.35
CA GLN A 40 -0.65 15.64 4.33
C GLN A 40 0.01 16.96 4.72
N ASN A 41 1.33 17.00 4.56
CA ASN A 41 2.08 18.26 4.62
C ASN A 41 3.21 18.20 3.58
N ASP A 42 4.13 19.17 3.60
CA ASP A 42 5.19 19.26 2.60
C ASP A 42 6.22 18.14 2.68
N HIS A 43 6.27 17.44 3.79
CA HIS A 43 7.31 16.46 4.08
C HIS A 43 6.80 15.04 4.11
N HIS A 44 5.53 14.82 4.45
CA HIS A 44 5.01 13.48 4.52
C HIS A 44 3.50 13.43 4.28
N VAL A 45 3.05 12.23 3.99
CA VAL A 45 1.64 11.91 3.79
C VAL A 45 1.34 10.69 4.64
N ILE A 46 0.24 10.72 5.38
CA ILE A 46 -0.25 9.53 6.06
C ILE A 46 -1.40 8.97 5.23
N ALA A 47 -1.24 7.75 4.78
CA ALA A 47 -2.21 7.06 3.94
C ALA A 47 -2.77 5.86 4.68
N PHE A 48 -4.09 5.72 4.65
CA PHE A 48 -4.76 4.51 5.07
C PHE A 48 -4.94 3.64 3.83
N VAL A 49 -4.39 2.41 3.87
CA VAL A 49 -4.40 1.52 2.72
C VAL A 49 -5.24 0.29 3.01
N GLN A 50 -5.91 -0.21 1.98
CA GLN A 50 -6.69 -1.45 2.03
C GLN A 50 -6.42 -2.23 0.76
N PHE A 51 -6.33 -3.54 0.90
CA PHE A 51 -6.15 -4.44 -0.25
C PHE A 51 -6.53 -5.86 0.16
N GLU A 52 -6.67 -6.72 -0.84
CA GLU A 52 -6.91 -8.13 -0.57
C GLU A 52 -5.63 -8.93 -0.70
N GLU A 53 -5.40 -9.79 0.27
CA GLU A 53 -4.36 -10.81 0.25
C GLU A 53 -4.96 -12.09 -0.31
N ILE A 54 -4.31 -12.67 -1.31
CA ILE A 54 -4.75 -13.91 -1.94
C ILE A 54 -3.94 -15.05 -1.36
N ILE A 55 -4.61 -16.02 -0.78
CA ILE A 55 -3.98 -17.22 -0.26
C ILE A 55 -4.30 -18.34 -1.22
N LEU A 56 -3.24 -18.98 -1.73
CA LEU A 56 -3.37 -20.07 -2.67
C LEU A 56 -3.27 -21.40 -1.94
N GLU A 57 -4.12 -22.33 -2.35
CA GLU A 57 -4.07 -23.71 -1.88
C GLU A 57 -3.85 -24.58 -3.10
N GLY A 58 -2.67 -25.22 -3.15
CA GLY A 58 -2.25 -25.92 -4.35
C GLY A 58 -1.80 -24.97 -5.43
N ALA A 59 -1.52 -25.50 -6.63
CA ALA A 59 -0.86 -24.75 -7.66
C ALA A 59 -1.73 -23.67 -8.32
N ASP A 60 -3.06 -23.86 -8.37
CA ASP A 60 -3.93 -23.03 -9.18
C ASP A 60 -5.21 -22.58 -8.49
N CYS A 61 -5.38 -22.89 -7.21
CA CYS A 61 -6.63 -22.60 -6.53
C CYS A 61 -6.47 -21.48 -5.52
N VAL A 62 -7.32 -20.47 -5.63
CA VAL A 62 -7.45 -19.44 -4.60
C VAL A 62 -8.26 -20.04 -3.46
N ALA A 63 -7.62 -20.27 -2.30
CA ALA A 63 -8.30 -20.78 -1.13
C ALA A 63 -9.08 -19.71 -0.41
N GLU A 64 -8.54 -18.49 -0.39
CA GLU A 64 -9.11 -17.44 0.46
C GLU A 64 -8.65 -16.07 -0.02
N ARG A 65 -9.51 -15.06 0.21
CA ARG A 65 -9.15 -13.66 0.06
C ARG A 65 -9.40 -12.98 1.38
N ILE A 66 -8.38 -12.29 1.89
CA ILE A 66 -8.44 -11.64 3.20
C ILE A 66 -8.24 -10.17 3.02
N LEU A 67 -9.15 -9.36 3.56
CA LEU A 67 -8.99 -7.91 3.56
C LEU A 67 -7.89 -7.54 4.54
N CYS A 68 -6.90 -6.83 4.04
CA CYS A 68 -5.80 -6.29 4.84
C CYS A 68 -5.86 -4.78 4.81
N GLU A 69 -5.50 -4.13 5.92
CA GLU A 69 -5.51 -2.69 5.99
C GLU A 69 -4.50 -2.20 7.01
N GLY A 70 -4.11 -0.95 6.88
CA GLY A 70 -3.19 -0.33 7.79
C GLY A 70 -2.84 1.08 7.36
N ARG A 71 -2.00 1.73 8.15
CA ARG A 71 -1.57 3.09 7.86
C ARG A 71 -0.09 3.14 7.59
N LEU A 72 0.29 3.97 6.65
CA LEU A 72 1.68 4.21 6.29
C LEU A 72 1.97 5.70 6.34
N ARG A 73 3.16 6.04 6.82
CA ARG A 73 3.70 7.38 6.64
C ARG A 73 4.64 7.34 5.45
N LEU A 74 4.31 8.10 4.43
CA LEU A 74 5.14 8.23 3.23
C LEU A 74 5.93 9.51 3.34
N THR A 75 7.25 9.40 3.35
CA THR A 75 8.13 10.56 3.41
C THR A 75 8.39 11.06 1.99
N LEU A 76 8.21 12.36 1.79
CA LEU A 76 8.33 12.99 0.47
C LEU A 76 9.66 13.73 0.36
N ASP A 77 10.24 13.70 -0.85
CA ASP A 77 11.39 14.52 -1.14
C ASP A 77 10.93 15.91 -1.60
N ARG A 78 11.89 16.77 -1.95
CA ARG A 78 11.59 18.15 -2.37
C ARG A 78 10.76 18.21 -3.66
N TYR A 79 10.72 17.14 -4.43
CA TYR A 79 9.98 17.07 -5.68
C TYR A 79 8.60 16.42 -5.52
N GLY A 80 8.23 16.06 -4.31
CA GLY A 80 6.96 15.40 -4.04
C GLY A 80 6.95 13.91 -4.36
N GLN A 81 8.13 13.32 -4.52
CA GLN A 81 8.23 11.87 -4.73
C GLN A 81 8.41 11.16 -3.41
N VAL A 82 7.88 9.95 -3.32
CA VAL A 82 7.97 9.16 -2.10
C VAL A 82 9.37 8.58 -1.97
N GLU A 83 10.06 8.92 -0.88
CA GLU A 83 11.39 8.39 -0.59
C GLU A 83 11.32 7.06 0.14
N ARG A 84 10.40 6.95 1.08
CA ARG A 84 10.26 5.75 1.91
C ARG A 84 8.89 5.69 2.54
N ALA A 85 8.55 4.51 3.04
CA ALA A 85 7.33 4.27 3.78
C ALA A 85 7.66 3.69 5.16
N GLU A 86 6.89 4.12 6.16
CA GLU A 86 7.00 3.60 7.52
C GLU A 86 5.63 3.13 7.96
N LEU A 87 5.61 1.98 8.65
CA LEU A 87 4.38 1.44 9.22
C LEU A 87 4.01 2.24 10.47
N LEU A 88 2.73 2.52 10.60
CA LEU A 88 2.21 3.20 11.78
C LEU A 88 1.42 2.27 12.67
#